data_c095a59659fd42276742e33158c4199a
#
_entry.id   c095a59659fd42276742e33158c4199a
#
_cell.length_a   1.000
_cell.length_b   1.000
_cell.length_c   1.000
_cell.angle_alpha   90.00
_cell.angle_beta   90.00
_cell.angle_gamma   90.00
#
_symmetry.space_group_name_H-M   'P 1'
#
loop_
_entity.id
_entity.type
_entity.pdbx_description
1 polymer ?
#
loop_
_entity_poly.entity_id
_entity_poly.type
_entity_poly.pdbx_seq_one_letter_code
_entity_poly.pdbx_strand_id
1 'polypeptide(L)'
;MDSLPDIGAFAVWLVVFLFTLTVHEACHGLVAWLGGDSTAYHGGQVSLNPWPHIRREPIGTLVVPLLTFFSSGFMMGWASTPYDPEWGRRHPLRQAAMSAAGPAGNLLIAVVTFITLRMLLAAGVLVAPPRTDFSRLVQPASGTPEGSLLYPLAFLLSVALNLNVLLFLFNLLPLPPLDGSGIVQGLMPGLFGGLIEGLRRNPVMSLLGLMIAWQVFDVVYRPAFDVLLRLLHPDMAYG
;
A
#
# COMPACT_ATOMS: atom_id res chain seq x y z
N MET A 1 -27.60 -14.10 -8.12
CA MET A 1 -27.01 -14.72 -6.91
C MET A 1 -25.52 -14.59 -7.11
N ASP A 2 -24.95 -13.54 -6.54
CA ASP A 2 -23.51 -13.30 -6.62
C ASP A 2 -22.81 -14.43 -5.87
N SER A 3 -21.93 -15.16 -6.55
CA SER A 3 -21.14 -16.23 -5.96
C SER A 3 -20.35 -15.66 -4.78
N LEU A 4 -20.34 -16.35 -3.65
CA LEU A 4 -19.48 -16.01 -2.52
C LEU A 4 -18.05 -15.80 -3.04
N PRO A 5 -17.30 -14.82 -2.50
CA PRO A 5 -15.93 -14.58 -2.91
C PRO A 5 -15.11 -15.87 -2.80
N ASP A 6 -14.31 -16.16 -3.82
CA ASP A 6 -13.43 -17.33 -3.86
C ASP A 6 -12.48 -17.33 -2.66
N ILE A 7 -12.48 -18.42 -1.88
CA ILE A 7 -11.60 -18.60 -0.71
C ILE A 7 -10.12 -18.49 -1.12
N GLY A 8 -9.78 -18.97 -2.34
CA GLY A 8 -8.43 -18.84 -2.88
C GLY A 8 -8.04 -17.38 -3.10
N ALA A 9 -8.92 -16.59 -3.70
CA ALA A 9 -8.71 -15.16 -3.88
C ALA A 9 -8.60 -14.44 -2.53
N PHE A 10 -9.45 -14.79 -1.56
CA PHE A 10 -9.37 -14.25 -0.21
C PHE A 10 -8.01 -14.50 0.45
N ALA A 11 -7.51 -15.73 0.38
CA ALA A 11 -6.22 -16.09 0.97
C ALA A 11 -5.06 -15.29 0.35
N VAL A 12 -5.05 -15.14 -0.98
CA VAL A 12 -4.04 -14.34 -1.68
C VAL A 12 -4.12 -12.87 -1.27
N TRP A 13 -5.32 -12.29 -1.25
CA TRP A 13 -5.52 -10.91 -0.82
C TRP A 13 -5.04 -10.67 0.60
N LEU A 14 -5.38 -11.59 1.53
CA LEU A 14 -4.99 -11.48 2.93
C LEU A 14 -3.46 -11.50 3.10
N VAL A 15 -2.78 -12.42 2.40
CA VAL A 15 -1.32 -12.52 2.45
C VAL A 15 -0.67 -11.25 1.88
N VAL A 16 -1.11 -10.81 0.71
CA VAL A 16 -0.55 -9.60 0.08
C VAL A 16 -0.82 -8.37 0.93
N PHE A 17 -2.05 -8.20 1.41
CA PHE A 17 -2.44 -7.05 2.23
C PHE A 17 -1.63 -6.98 3.52
N LEU A 18 -1.58 -8.06 4.30
CA LEU A 18 -0.84 -8.10 5.56
C LEU A 18 0.66 -7.89 5.35
N PHE A 19 1.24 -8.52 4.32
CA PHE A 19 2.65 -8.33 4.00
C PHE A 19 2.95 -6.89 3.62
N THR A 20 2.17 -6.31 2.71
CA THR A 20 2.31 -4.92 2.26
C THR A 20 2.21 -3.93 3.41
N LEU A 21 1.18 -4.09 4.25
CA LEU A 21 0.95 -3.22 5.42
C LEU A 21 2.10 -3.35 6.43
N THR A 22 2.53 -4.58 6.71
CA THR A 22 3.64 -4.85 7.64
C THR A 22 4.95 -4.21 7.17
N VAL A 23 5.29 -4.33 5.88
CA VAL A 23 6.49 -3.69 5.33
C VAL A 23 6.39 -2.17 5.42
N HIS A 24 5.24 -1.61 5.06
CA HIS A 24 4.98 -0.17 5.15
C HIS A 24 5.24 0.36 6.56
N GLU A 25 4.61 -0.24 7.57
CA GLU A 25 4.76 0.19 8.98
C GLU A 25 6.16 -0.09 9.52
N ALA A 26 6.78 -1.22 9.15
CA ALA A 26 8.13 -1.54 9.54
C ALA A 26 9.16 -0.52 8.99
N CYS A 27 8.95 -0.01 7.77
CA CYS A 27 9.77 1.04 7.18
C CYS A 27 9.69 2.35 7.97
N HIS A 28 8.48 2.78 8.37
CA HIS A 28 8.31 3.93 9.26
C HIS A 28 9.08 3.73 10.57
N GLY A 29 8.87 2.60 11.24
CA GLY A 29 9.52 2.28 12.50
C GLY A 29 11.05 2.21 12.38
N LEU A 30 11.56 1.63 11.31
CA LEU A 30 12.99 1.52 11.04
C LEU A 30 13.64 2.91 10.88
N VAL A 31 13.03 3.78 10.06
CA VAL A 31 13.57 5.13 9.83
C VAL A 31 13.44 6.00 11.08
N ALA A 32 12.36 5.87 11.87
CA ALA A 32 12.24 6.52 13.16
C ALA A 32 13.37 6.08 14.11
N TRP A 33 13.61 4.78 14.22
CA TRP A 33 14.66 4.22 15.07
C TRP A 33 16.07 4.69 14.64
N LEU A 34 16.39 4.63 13.36
CA LEU A 34 17.65 5.16 12.82
C LEU A 34 17.75 6.68 13.02
N GLY A 35 16.61 7.37 13.04
CA GLY A 35 16.48 8.79 13.34
C GLY A 35 16.60 9.17 14.83
N GLY A 36 16.68 8.19 15.73
CA GLY A 36 16.83 8.37 17.18
C GLY A 36 15.54 8.28 17.98
N ASP A 37 14.43 7.85 17.37
CA ASP A 37 13.18 7.50 18.08
C ASP A 37 13.02 5.98 18.14
N SER A 38 13.18 5.39 19.33
CA SER A 38 13.08 3.95 19.57
C SER A 38 11.65 3.48 19.93
N THR A 39 10.64 4.33 19.85
CA THR A 39 9.27 4.01 20.27
C THR A 39 8.71 2.79 19.55
N ALA A 40 8.76 2.78 18.21
CA ALA A 40 8.31 1.64 17.40
C ALA A 40 9.18 0.40 17.58
N TYR A 41 10.48 0.57 17.78
CA TYR A 41 11.42 -0.53 18.02
C TYR A 41 11.06 -1.29 19.31
N HIS A 42 10.86 -0.57 20.42
CA HIS A 42 10.44 -1.18 21.69
C HIS A 42 9.03 -1.77 21.61
N GLY A 43 8.17 -1.24 20.75
CA GLY A 43 6.85 -1.81 20.43
C GLY A 43 6.90 -3.08 19.56
N GLY A 44 8.11 -3.51 19.10
CA GLY A 44 8.30 -4.67 18.23
C GLY A 44 7.85 -4.46 16.79
N GLN A 45 7.61 -3.21 16.36
CA GLN A 45 7.07 -2.89 15.03
C GLN A 45 8.14 -2.67 13.97
N VAL A 46 9.43 -2.66 14.37
CA VAL A 46 10.55 -2.73 13.41
C VAL A 46 10.80 -4.20 13.06
N SER A 47 9.81 -4.81 12.42
CA SER A 47 9.79 -6.26 12.13
C SER A 47 8.85 -6.55 10.97
N LEU A 48 9.18 -7.57 10.18
CA LEU A 48 8.30 -8.14 9.15
C LEU A 48 7.28 -9.15 9.72
N ASN A 49 7.25 -9.34 11.03
CA ASN A 49 6.20 -10.10 11.69
C ASN A 49 4.92 -9.25 11.75
N PRO A 50 3.78 -9.69 11.19
CA PRO A 50 2.54 -8.91 11.20
C PRO A 50 1.92 -8.80 12.59
N TRP A 51 2.28 -9.68 13.54
CA TRP A 51 1.61 -9.77 14.82
C TRP A 51 1.65 -8.50 15.68
N PRO A 52 2.79 -7.77 15.84
CA PRO A 52 2.82 -6.50 16.56
C PRO A 52 1.90 -5.44 15.95
N HIS A 53 1.81 -5.39 14.61
CA HIS A 53 0.94 -4.45 13.88
C HIS A 53 -0.54 -4.81 14.06
N ILE A 54 -0.89 -6.10 13.96
CA ILE A 54 -2.25 -6.61 14.20
C ILE A 54 -2.69 -6.30 15.64
N ARG A 55 -1.83 -6.54 16.63
CA ARG A 55 -2.15 -6.26 18.03
C ARG A 55 -2.43 -4.79 18.30
N ARG A 56 -1.75 -3.91 17.60
CA ARG A 56 -1.92 -2.47 17.74
C ARG A 56 -3.22 -1.98 17.12
N GLU A 57 -3.53 -2.43 15.92
CA GLU A 57 -4.67 -1.96 15.12
C GLU A 57 -5.52 -3.14 14.59
N PRO A 58 -6.12 -3.95 15.48
CA PRO A 58 -6.81 -5.17 15.05
C PRO A 58 -8.03 -4.88 14.15
N ILE A 59 -8.68 -3.73 14.34
CA ILE A 59 -9.82 -3.33 13.50
C ILE A 59 -9.34 -3.01 12.09
N GLY A 60 -8.30 -2.18 11.95
CA GLY A 60 -7.78 -1.76 10.65
C GLY A 60 -7.05 -2.86 9.89
N THR A 61 -6.44 -3.81 10.61
CA THR A 61 -5.61 -4.87 10.00
C THR A 61 -6.36 -6.18 9.73
N LEU A 62 -7.48 -6.44 10.43
CA LEU A 62 -8.26 -7.68 10.26
C LEU A 62 -9.73 -7.41 9.99
N VAL A 63 -10.43 -6.66 10.85
CA VAL A 63 -11.89 -6.56 10.78
C VAL A 63 -12.33 -5.85 9.51
N VAL A 64 -11.77 -4.67 9.23
CA VAL A 64 -12.14 -3.87 8.06
C VAL A 64 -11.71 -4.55 6.75
N PRO A 65 -10.49 -5.10 6.60
CA PRO A 65 -10.12 -5.87 5.41
C PRO A 65 -11.04 -7.07 5.12
N LEU A 66 -11.44 -7.81 6.16
CA LEU A 66 -12.42 -8.88 6.03
C LEU A 66 -13.75 -8.36 5.49
N LEU A 67 -14.32 -7.34 6.14
CA LEU A 67 -15.61 -6.77 5.76
C LEU A 67 -15.59 -6.22 4.33
N THR A 68 -14.54 -5.49 3.97
CA THR A 68 -14.40 -4.89 2.64
C THR A 68 -14.19 -5.94 1.56
N PHE A 69 -13.43 -6.99 1.83
CA PHE A 69 -13.26 -8.08 0.86
C PHE A 69 -14.59 -8.79 0.56
N PHE A 70 -15.35 -9.16 1.59
CA PHE A 70 -16.62 -9.86 1.40
C PHE A 70 -17.74 -8.97 0.84
N SER A 71 -17.62 -7.64 0.96
CA SER A 71 -18.61 -6.70 0.40
C SER A 71 -18.27 -6.22 -1.01
N SER A 72 -17.00 -6.09 -1.36
CA SER A 72 -16.56 -5.48 -2.63
C SER A 72 -15.48 -6.27 -3.39
N GLY A 73 -14.99 -7.39 -2.84
CA GLY A 73 -13.89 -8.16 -3.44
C GLY A 73 -12.52 -7.49 -3.32
N PHE A 74 -12.41 -6.40 -2.56
CA PHE A 74 -11.19 -5.61 -2.38
C PHE A 74 -10.90 -5.42 -0.89
N MET A 75 -9.62 -5.58 -0.45
CA MET A 75 -9.24 -5.34 0.93
C MET A 75 -8.80 -3.90 1.14
N MET A 76 -9.47 -3.22 2.06
CA MET A 76 -9.06 -1.93 2.61
C MET A 76 -8.78 -2.06 4.08
N GLY A 77 -7.85 -1.24 4.58
CA GLY A 77 -7.54 -1.21 6.00
C GLY A 77 -6.43 -0.21 6.29
N TRP A 78 -6.01 -0.20 7.55
CA TRP A 78 -4.94 0.68 8.01
C TRP A 78 -4.16 0.04 9.15
N ALA A 79 -2.96 0.53 9.36
CA ALA A 79 -2.18 0.34 10.56
C ALA A 79 -1.53 1.67 10.96
N SER A 80 -0.82 1.69 12.06
CA SER A 80 -0.07 2.85 12.49
C SER A 80 1.21 2.45 13.22
N THR A 81 2.29 3.17 12.93
CA THR A 81 3.55 3.07 13.66
C THR A 81 3.63 4.17 14.71
N PRO A 82 3.83 3.84 16.00
CA PRO A 82 3.97 4.84 17.04
C PRO A 82 5.33 5.53 16.92
N TYR A 83 5.35 6.82 17.19
CA TYR A 83 6.57 7.61 17.33
C TYR A 83 6.38 8.66 18.43
N ASP A 84 7.49 9.20 18.97
CA ASP A 84 7.47 10.31 19.92
C ASP A 84 7.19 11.63 19.18
N PRO A 85 6.01 12.28 19.41
CA PRO A 85 5.71 13.55 18.76
C PRO A 85 6.71 14.67 19.12
N GLU A 86 7.33 14.61 20.30
CA GLU A 86 8.35 15.56 20.73
C GLU A 86 9.64 15.40 19.93
N TRP A 87 10.05 14.15 19.67
CA TRP A 87 11.15 13.88 18.75
C TRP A 87 10.84 14.43 17.35
N GLY A 88 9.63 14.23 16.84
CA GLY A 88 9.21 14.77 15.54
C GLY A 88 9.31 16.29 15.46
N ARG A 89 8.84 17.01 16.49
CA ARG A 89 8.97 18.48 16.57
C ARG A 89 10.42 18.95 16.63
N ARG A 90 11.27 18.25 17.36
CA ARG A 90 12.71 18.59 17.47
C ARG A 90 13.51 18.22 16.22
N HIS A 91 13.04 17.25 15.43
CA HIS A 91 13.74 16.73 14.26
C HIS A 91 12.83 16.65 13.02
N PRO A 92 12.33 17.80 12.51
CA PRO A 92 11.29 17.81 11.46
C PRO A 92 11.71 17.10 10.18
N LEU A 93 12.96 17.22 9.75
CA LEU A 93 13.46 16.51 8.56
C LEU A 93 13.53 14.99 8.77
N ARG A 94 13.84 14.52 9.98
CA ARG A 94 13.80 13.08 10.29
C ARG A 94 12.37 12.57 10.33
N GLN A 95 11.43 13.37 10.84
CA GLN A 95 10.00 13.07 10.79
C GLN A 95 9.52 12.97 9.33
N ALA A 96 9.91 13.91 8.46
CA ALA A 96 9.60 13.82 7.03
C ALA A 96 10.15 12.54 6.40
N ALA A 97 11.39 12.18 6.69
CA ALA A 97 12.01 10.95 6.21
C ALA A 97 11.28 9.70 6.73
N MET A 98 10.91 9.68 8.03
CA MET A 98 10.08 8.63 8.60
C MET A 98 8.74 8.52 7.85
N SER A 99 8.03 9.63 7.64
CA SER A 99 6.76 9.62 6.92
C SER A 99 6.89 9.18 5.46
N ALA A 100 8.02 9.44 4.80
CA ALA A 100 8.27 8.98 3.44
C ALA A 100 8.64 7.48 3.36
N ALA A 101 9.07 6.88 4.46
CA ALA A 101 9.62 5.53 4.48
C ALA A 101 8.57 4.44 4.18
N GLY A 102 7.33 4.58 4.69
CA GLY A 102 6.24 3.65 4.39
C GLY A 102 5.90 3.61 2.90
N PRO A 103 5.57 4.75 2.28
CA PRO A 103 5.40 4.82 0.82
C PRO A 103 6.61 4.29 0.04
N ALA A 104 7.84 4.59 0.47
CA ALA A 104 9.04 4.06 -0.18
C ALA A 104 9.13 2.52 -0.09
N GLY A 105 8.69 1.92 1.02
CA GLY A 105 8.54 0.47 1.17
C GLY A 105 7.56 -0.13 0.17
N ASN A 106 6.41 0.52 -0.02
CA ASN A 106 5.44 0.11 -1.04
C ASN A 106 6.01 0.24 -2.45
N LEU A 107 6.70 1.34 -2.76
CA LEU A 107 7.35 1.53 -4.06
C LEU A 107 8.38 0.42 -4.32
N LEU A 108 9.17 0.03 -3.33
CA LEU A 108 10.14 -1.05 -3.45
C LEU A 108 9.45 -2.39 -3.80
N ILE A 109 8.36 -2.74 -3.09
CA ILE A 109 7.59 -3.95 -3.41
C ILE A 109 7.03 -3.86 -4.83
N ALA A 110 6.47 -2.71 -5.22
CA ALA A 110 5.94 -2.50 -6.57
C ALA A 110 7.01 -2.69 -7.64
N VAL A 111 8.20 -2.12 -7.48
CA VAL A 111 9.33 -2.25 -8.41
C VAL A 111 9.79 -3.70 -8.53
N VAL A 112 9.99 -4.39 -7.40
CA VAL A 112 10.40 -5.81 -7.39
C VAL A 112 9.34 -6.68 -8.09
N THR A 113 8.06 -6.45 -7.78
CA THR A 113 6.96 -7.19 -8.41
C THR A 113 6.86 -6.90 -9.91
N PHE A 114 7.01 -5.63 -10.30
CA PHE A 114 7.02 -5.22 -11.71
C PHE A 114 8.15 -5.92 -12.49
N ILE A 115 9.37 -5.91 -11.97
CA ILE A 115 10.52 -6.58 -12.60
C ILE A 115 10.23 -8.09 -12.73
N THR A 116 9.70 -8.72 -11.68
CA THR A 116 9.34 -10.14 -11.70
C THR A 116 8.31 -10.43 -12.79
N LEU A 117 7.26 -9.62 -12.90
CA LEU A 117 6.25 -9.76 -13.95
C LEU A 117 6.84 -9.58 -15.35
N ARG A 118 7.71 -8.57 -15.56
CA ARG A 118 8.38 -8.36 -16.84
C ARG A 118 9.28 -9.54 -17.23
N MET A 119 9.95 -10.15 -16.27
CA MET A 119 10.78 -11.36 -16.52
C MET A 119 9.90 -12.57 -16.89
N LEU A 120 8.79 -12.78 -16.21
CA LEU A 120 7.86 -13.89 -16.50
C LEU A 120 7.13 -13.70 -17.84
N LEU A 121 6.79 -12.47 -18.21
CA LEU A 121 6.26 -12.12 -19.53
C LEU A 121 7.29 -12.36 -20.62
N ALA A 122 8.52 -11.90 -20.44
CA ALA A 122 9.61 -12.10 -21.41
C ALA A 122 9.98 -13.58 -21.60
N ALA A 123 9.84 -14.39 -20.54
CA ALA A 123 10.04 -15.84 -20.60
C ALA A 123 8.85 -16.61 -21.22
N GLY A 124 7.74 -15.93 -21.56
CA GLY A 124 6.53 -16.56 -22.09
C GLY A 124 5.77 -17.44 -21.08
N VAL A 125 6.11 -17.36 -19.80
CA VAL A 125 5.41 -18.08 -18.71
C VAL A 125 4.06 -17.45 -18.43
N LEU A 126 4.03 -16.10 -18.39
CA LEU A 126 2.82 -15.31 -18.30
C LEU A 126 2.62 -14.51 -19.61
N VAL A 127 1.38 -14.14 -19.87
CA VAL A 127 0.98 -13.36 -21.04
C VAL A 127 0.02 -12.24 -20.61
N ALA A 128 -0.15 -11.25 -21.47
CA ALA A 128 -1.14 -10.21 -21.32
C ALA A 128 -2.56 -10.79 -21.38
N PRO A 129 -3.47 -10.45 -20.46
CA PRO A 129 -4.85 -10.89 -20.55
C PRO A 129 -5.64 -10.04 -21.58
N PRO A 130 -6.77 -10.54 -22.12
CA PRO A 130 -7.61 -9.77 -23.05
C PRO A 130 -8.21 -8.50 -22.42
N ARG A 131 -8.40 -8.51 -21.11
CA ARG A 131 -8.87 -7.37 -20.30
C ARG A 131 -8.11 -7.36 -19.00
N THR A 132 -7.67 -6.18 -18.59
CA THR A 132 -7.00 -5.94 -17.30
C THR A 132 -8.00 -5.42 -16.28
N ASP A 133 -7.83 -5.83 -15.05
CA ASP A 133 -8.46 -5.25 -13.87
C ASP A 133 -7.43 -5.18 -12.72
N PHE A 134 -7.86 -4.68 -11.57
CA PHE A 134 -6.98 -4.52 -10.41
C PHE A 134 -6.25 -5.82 -10.00
N SER A 135 -6.92 -6.95 -10.13
CA SER A 135 -6.43 -8.27 -9.70
C SER A 135 -5.88 -9.12 -10.86
N ARG A 136 -5.99 -8.64 -12.10
CA ARG A 136 -5.59 -9.38 -13.30
C ARG A 136 -4.80 -8.48 -14.26
N LEU A 137 -3.51 -8.35 -14.01
CA LEU A 137 -2.57 -7.67 -14.92
C LEU A 137 -1.92 -8.63 -15.90
N VAL A 138 -1.83 -9.90 -15.53
CA VAL A 138 -1.23 -10.98 -16.32
C VAL A 138 -2.05 -12.26 -16.13
N GLN A 139 -1.84 -13.22 -17.03
CA GLN A 139 -2.40 -14.57 -16.92
C GLN A 139 -1.38 -15.60 -17.38
N PRO A 140 -1.51 -16.89 -16.99
CA PRO A 140 -0.69 -17.97 -17.51
C PRO A 140 -0.80 -18.09 -19.03
N ALA A 141 0.29 -18.52 -19.69
CA ALA A 141 0.31 -18.76 -21.12
C ALA A 141 -0.69 -19.86 -21.54
N SER A 142 -1.14 -19.80 -22.80
CA SER A 142 -2.06 -20.78 -23.37
C SER A 142 -1.47 -22.20 -23.27
N GLY A 143 -2.30 -23.17 -22.87
CA GLY A 143 -1.87 -24.56 -22.66
C GLY A 143 -1.36 -24.85 -21.23
N THR A 144 -1.34 -23.87 -20.33
CA THR A 144 -1.07 -24.14 -18.92
C THR A 144 -2.18 -25.04 -18.34
N PRO A 145 -1.82 -26.19 -17.70
CA PRO A 145 -2.80 -27.10 -17.15
C PRO A 145 -3.71 -26.43 -16.12
N GLU A 146 -5.00 -26.80 -16.11
CA GLU A 146 -5.92 -26.41 -15.04
C GLU A 146 -5.38 -26.90 -13.68
N GLY A 147 -5.44 -26.04 -12.65
CA GLY A 147 -4.87 -26.33 -11.33
C GLY A 147 -3.37 -26.02 -11.18
N SER A 148 -2.70 -25.51 -12.23
CA SER A 148 -1.32 -25.01 -12.12
C SER A 148 -1.20 -23.86 -11.12
N LEU A 149 -0.13 -23.88 -10.32
CA LEU A 149 0.22 -22.79 -9.39
C LEU A 149 0.51 -21.46 -10.10
N LEU A 150 0.63 -21.45 -11.43
CA LEU A 150 0.79 -20.22 -12.19
C LEU A 150 -0.46 -19.30 -12.13
N TYR A 151 -1.67 -19.86 -11.96
CA TYR A 151 -2.89 -19.06 -11.81
C TYR A 151 -2.90 -18.24 -10.50
N PRO A 152 -2.75 -18.83 -9.31
CA PRO A 152 -2.67 -18.07 -8.09
C PRO A 152 -1.42 -17.18 -8.01
N LEU A 153 -0.30 -17.56 -8.65
CA LEU A 153 0.89 -16.71 -8.73
C LEU A 153 0.64 -15.46 -9.59
N ALA A 154 0.02 -15.60 -10.76
CA ALA A 154 -0.35 -14.47 -11.62
C ALA A 154 -1.29 -13.51 -10.91
N PHE A 155 -2.28 -14.04 -10.18
CA PHE A 155 -3.20 -13.27 -9.37
C PHE A 155 -2.48 -12.56 -8.22
N LEU A 156 -1.63 -13.26 -7.46
CA LEU A 156 -0.83 -12.70 -6.35
C LEU A 156 0.04 -11.54 -6.83
N LEU A 157 0.79 -11.73 -7.92
CA LEU A 157 1.68 -10.69 -8.46
C LEU A 157 0.88 -9.50 -8.99
N SER A 158 -0.29 -9.72 -9.60
CA SER A 158 -1.17 -8.63 -10.06
C SER A 158 -1.67 -7.80 -8.89
N VAL A 159 -2.20 -8.44 -7.84
CA VAL A 159 -2.67 -7.77 -6.62
C VAL A 159 -1.51 -7.06 -5.92
N ALA A 160 -0.34 -7.72 -5.78
CA ALA A 160 0.82 -7.15 -5.12
C ALA A 160 1.30 -5.88 -5.84
N LEU A 161 1.41 -5.90 -7.16
CA LEU A 161 1.83 -4.72 -7.93
C LEU A 161 0.84 -3.56 -7.76
N ASN A 162 -0.45 -3.81 -8.03
CA ASN A 162 -1.46 -2.77 -7.99
C ASN A 162 -1.68 -2.19 -6.59
N LEU A 163 -1.77 -3.04 -5.56
CA LEU A 163 -1.97 -2.59 -4.19
C LEU A 163 -0.80 -1.72 -3.73
N ASN A 164 0.43 -2.08 -4.07
CA ASN A 164 1.60 -1.32 -3.64
C ASN A 164 1.76 0.00 -4.41
N VAL A 165 1.42 0.05 -5.71
CA VAL A 165 1.35 1.31 -6.47
C VAL A 165 0.25 2.21 -5.91
N LEU A 166 -0.94 1.64 -5.61
CA LEU A 166 -2.04 2.37 -5.01
C LEU A 166 -1.63 2.98 -3.67
N LEU A 167 -1.10 2.17 -2.75
CA LEU A 167 -0.72 2.63 -1.41
C LEU A 167 0.44 3.64 -1.46
N PHE A 168 1.40 3.47 -2.36
CA PHE A 168 2.46 4.44 -2.58
C PHE A 168 1.89 5.81 -2.97
N LEU A 169 1.04 5.86 -3.99
CA LEU A 169 0.46 7.12 -4.48
C LEU A 169 -0.51 7.74 -3.47
N PHE A 170 -1.38 6.91 -2.87
CA PHE A 170 -2.38 7.37 -1.91
C PHE A 170 -1.74 8.00 -0.68
N ASN A 171 -0.73 7.33 -0.10
CA ASN A 171 -0.06 7.84 1.08
C ASN A 171 0.84 9.06 0.81
N LEU A 172 1.18 9.37 -0.44
CA LEU A 172 1.87 10.61 -0.79
C LEU A 172 0.96 11.84 -0.87
N LEU A 173 -0.37 11.68 -0.83
CA LEU A 173 -1.28 12.82 -0.79
C LEU A 173 -1.03 13.65 0.48
N PRO A 174 -0.90 14.99 0.37
CA PRO A 174 -0.54 15.84 1.52
C PRO A 174 -1.73 16.16 2.44
N LEU A 175 -2.57 15.18 2.70
CA LEU A 175 -3.80 15.28 3.48
C LEU A 175 -3.74 14.39 4.73
N PRO A 176 -3.98 14.92 5.94
CA PRO A 176 -4.11 14.07 7.13
C PRO A 176 -5.27 13.08 6.98
N PRO A 177 -5.13 11.82 7.42
CA PRO A 177 -4.05 11.27 8.23
C PRO A 177 -2.87 10.67 7.45
N LEU A 178 -2.81 10.82 6.11
CA LEU A 178 -1.85 10.19 5.22
C LEU A 178 -0.40 10.68 5.45
N ASP A 179 0.58 9.88 5.04
CA ASP A 179 2.00 10.12 5.25
C ASP A 179 2.50 11.38 4.54
N GLY A 180 1.95 11.69 3.35
CA GLY A 180 2.25 12.91 2.62
C GLY A 180 2.06 14.17 3.45
N SER A 181 1.07 14.19 4.36
CA SER A 181 0.92 15.28 5.31
C SER A 181 2.09 15.38 6.30
N GLY A 182 2.62 14.24 6.75
CA GLY A 182 3.81 14.19 7.62
C GLY A 182 5.09 14.63 6.89
N ILE A 183 5.19 14.31 5.60
CA ILE A 183 6.29 14.77 4.75
C ILE A 183 6.25 16.30 4.65
N VAL A 184 5.09 16.88 4.29
CA VAL A 184 4.92 18.35 4.19
C VAL A 184 5.16 19.02 5.53
N GLN A 185 4.63 18.47 6.63
CA GLN A 185 4.86 18.95 7.99
C GLN A 185 6.34 19.04 8.34
N GLY A 186 7.11 17.99 8.01
CA GLY A 186 8.53 17.95 8.35
C GLY A 186 9.42 18.78 7.42
N LEU A 187 9.06 18.93 6.13
CA LEU A 187 9.79 19.77 5.18
C LEU A 187 9.52 21.26 5.36
N MET A 188 8.31 21.63 5.76
CA MET A 188 7.89 23.02 5.92
C MET A 188 7.22 23.25 7.29
N PRO A 189 7.95 23.01 8.40
CA PRO A 189 7.36 23.03 9.74
C PRO A 189 6.82 24.40 10.15
N GLY A 190 7.47 25.48 9.72
CA GLY A 190 7.04 26.85 10.02
C GLY A 190 5.75 27.27 9.30
N LEU A 191 5.45 26.67 8.15
CA LEU A 191 4.27 27.03 7.34
C LEU A 191 3.08 26.10 7.63
N PHE A 192 3.31 24.79 7.67
CA PHE A 192 2.26 23.78 7.76
C PHE A 192 2.25 23.00 9.08
N GLY A 193 3.29 23.12 9.92
CA GLY A 193 3.44 22.30 11.12
C GLY A 193 2.24 22.40 12.06
N GLY A 194 1.85 23.60 12.44
CA GLY A 194 0.71 23.83 13.34
C GLY A 194 -0.64 23.44 12.73
N LEU A 195 -0.83 23.71 11.43
CA LEU A 195 -2.06 23.36 10.72
C LEU A 195 -2.25 21.84 10.67
N ILE A 196 -1.24 21.11 10.20
CA ILE A 196 -1.30 19.65 10.04
C ILE A 196 -1.45 18.97 11.41
N GLU A 197 -0.73 19.45 12.44
CA GLU A 197 -0.87 18.93 13.80
C GLU A 197 -2.29 19.16 14.35
N GLY A 198 -2.86 20.34 14.12
CA GLY A 198 -4.23 20.68 14.49
C GLY A 198 -5.27 19.78 13.81
N LEU A 199 -5.11 19.54 12.50
CA LEU A 199 -5.98 18.64 11.74
C LEU A 199 -5.88 17.20 12.23
N ARG A 200 -4.66 16.69 12.48
CA ARG A 200 -4.44 15.32 12.98
C ARG A 200 -5.00 15.07 14.38
N ARG A 201 -4.98 16.08 15.25
CA ARG A 201 -5.55 15.96 16.60
C ARG A 201 -7.08 15.86 16.61
N ASN A 202 -7.74 16.30 15.56
CA ASN A 202 -9.18 16.23 15.43
C ASN A 202 -9.59 15.03 14.56
N PRO A 203 -10.20 13.96 15.13
CA PRO A 203 -10.60 12.78 14.35
C PRO A 203 -11.55 13.10 13.19
N VAL A 204 -12.43 14.08 13.35
CA VAL A 204 -13.36 14.50 12.29
C VAL A 204 -12.59 15.11 11.13
N MET A 205 -11.59 15.94 11.39
CA MET A 205 -10.76 16.55 10.35
C MET A 205 -9.90 15.51 9.63
N SER A 206 -9.36 14.53 10.37
CA SER A 206 -8.64 13.41 9.77
C SER A 206 -9.55 12.56 8.87
N LEU A 207 -10.78 12.30 9.30
CA LEU A 207 -11.76 11.59 8.48
C LEU A 207 -12.13 12.38 7.20
N LEU A 208 -12.37 13.70 7.34
CA LEU A 208 -12.63 14.58 6.19
C LEU A 208 -11.44 14.59 5.23
N GLY A 209 -10.21 14.67 5.74
CA GLY A 209 -9.00 14.59 4.93
C GLY A 209 -8.93 13.28 4.14
N LEU A 210 -9.25 12.15 4.77
CA LEU A 210 -9.31 10.84 4.13
C LEU A 210 -10.41 10.78 3.04
N MET A 211 -11.59 11.33 3.30
CA MET A 211 -12.67 11.39 2.32
C MET A 211 -12.29 12.25 1.10
N ILE A 212 -11.67 13.40 1.32
CA ILE A 212 -11.16 14.25 0.25
C ILE A 212 -10.06 13.52 -0.54
N ALA A 213 -9.11 12.89 0.16
CA ALA A 213 -8.06 12.11 -0.47
C ALA A 213 -8.66 11.04 -1.41
N TRP A 214 -9.68 10.32 -0.95
CA TRP A 214 -10.37 9.31 -1.76
C TRP A 214 -11.04 9.90 -3.00
N GLN A 215 -11.68 11.07 -2.89
CA GLN A 215 -12.32 11.74 -4.02
C GLN A 215 -11.33 12.22 -5.10
N VAL A 216 -10.17 12.70 -4.68
CA VAL A 216 -9.17 13.22 -5.63
C VAL A 216 -8.20 12.14 -6.12
N PHE A 217 -8.19 10.98 -5.47
CA PHE A 217 -7.22 9.92 -5.76
C PHE A 217 -7.32 9.37 -7.18
N ASP A 218 -8.51 9.24 -7.71
CA ASP A 218 -8.75 8.78 -9.09
C ASP A 218 -8.00 9.60 -10.14
N VAL A 219 -7.87 10.93 -9.89
CA VAL A 219 -7.15 11.85 -10.79
C VAL A 219 -5.65 11.50 -10.87
N VAL A 220 -5.09 10.97 -9.77
CA VAL A 220 -3.68 10.58 -9.69
C VAL A 220 -3.49 9.12 -10.11
N TYR A 221 -4.37 8.23 -9.65
CA TYR A 221 -4.21 6.79 -9.84
C TYR A 221 -4.45 6.35 -11.27
N ARG A 222 -5.50 6.84 -11.94
CA ARG A 222 -5.81 6.42 -13.33
C ARG A 222 -4.65 6.67 -14.30
N PRO A 223 -4.07 7.88 -14.40
CA PRO A 223 -2.92 8.09 -15.27
C PRO A 223 -1.71 7.23 -14.91
N ALA A 224 -1.46 7.02 -13.60
CA ALA A 224 -0.36 6.17 -13.15
C ALA A 224 -0.60 4.70 -13.52
N PHE A 225 -1.84 4.23 -13.41
CA PHE A 225 -2.22 2.87 -13.82
C PHE A 225 -2.08 2.68 -15.33
N ASP A 226 -2.49 3.66 -16.14
CA ASP A 226 -2.32 3.61 -17.59
C ASP A 226 -0.83 3.56 -17.98
N VAL A 227 0.01 4.35 -17.33
CA VAL A 227 1.47 4.30 -17.52
C VAL A 227 2.02 2.93 -17.11
N LEU A 228 1.58 2.40 -15.96
CA LEU A 228 1.97 1.08 -15.48
C LEU A 228 1.63 -0.02 -16.50
N LEU A 229 0.41 0.00 -17.06
CA LEU A 229 -0.02 -0.97 -18.08
C LEU A 229 0.81 -0.87 -19.36
N ARG A 230 1.08 0.33 -19.86
CA ARG A 230 1.94 0.55 -21.04
C ARG A 230 3.37 0.05 -20.80
N LEU A 231 3.91 0.23 -19.61
CA LEU A 231 5.24 -0.28 -19.25
C LEU A 231 5.25 -1.80 -19.09
N LEU A 232 4.16 -2.37 -18.59
CA LEU A 232 4.02 -3.81 -18.40
C LEU A 232 3.79 -4.53 -19.73
N HIS A 233 2.97 -3.94 -20.63
CA HIS A 233 2.56 -4.50 -21.92
C HIS A 233 2.75 -3.48 -23.05
N PRO A 234 3.99 -3.20 -23.49
CA PRO A 234 4.28 -2.15 -24.46
C PRO A 234 3.64 -2.40 -25.84
N ASP A 235 3.36 -3.66 -26.17
CA ASP A 235 2.80 -4.06 -27.47
C ASP A 235 1.26 -4.15 -27.47
N MET A 236 0.60 -3.82 -26.33
CA MET A 236 -0.85 -3.89 -26.17
C MET A 236 -1.45 -2.50 -25.96
N ALA A 237 -2.54 -2.23 -26.67
CA ALA A 237 -3.37 -1.05 -26.40
C ALA A 237 -4.59 -1.50 -25.58
N TYR A 238 -4.57 -1.20 -24.28
CA TYR A 238 -5.75 -1.30 -23.45
C TYR A 238 -6.49 0.05 -23.54
N GLY A 239 -7.66 0.06 -24.18
CA GLY A 239 -8.54 1.20 -24.33
C GLY A 239 -9.73 1.13 -23.40
#